data_3db78b500f9f9f5ebd42ada665d58893
#
_entry.id   3db78b500f9f9f5ebd42ada665d58893
#
_cell.length_a   1.000
_cell.length_b   1.000
_cell.length_c   1.000
_cell.angle_alpha   90.00
_cell.angle_beta   90.00
_cell.angle_gamma   90.00
#
_symmetry.space_group_name_H-M   'P 1'
#
loop_
_entity.id
_entity.type
_entity.pdbx_description
1 polymer ?
#
loop_
_entity_poly.entity_id
_entity_poly.type
_entity_poly.pdbx_seq_one_letter_code
_entity_poly.pdbx_strand_id
1 'polypeptide(L)'
;MKIAMLCVSASLLAACASAPVAEAETGTVHAVAKRVEPARADFRQFKGALIVGVGNRTQKSKTVGAIELSVVPQGVGAEAIVIKGSGQGESLESGQELELKLPVTWQWPTDSATYLTLLQGESVPLELKGWAEVGGKRVPVQGSIKAPLPVLPEVKVRHVEATREGDLSKADLTFEIEVKNDNPFAIKVKKVMGTIVLEEVPMVTDHLISGFEKVAAGSSHVINVPMEMDSETHKKKLKSLLRGGILAYKVTGIARIHHVDVPIDLTGEVTFPEF
;
A
#
# COMPACT_ATOMS: atom_id res chain seq x y z
N MET A 1 -0.93 -47.54 21.67
CA MET A 1 -1.59 -47.13 20.43
C MET A 1 -1.08 -45.70 20.12
N LYS A 2 -0.04 -45.61 19.26
CA LYS A 2 0.60 -44.34 18.90
C LYS A 2 -0.03 -43.82 17.60
N ILE A 3 -0.70 -42.70 17.65
CA ILE A 3 -1.24 -42.01 16.47
C ILE A 3 -0.16 -41.01 16.04
N ALA A 4 0.42 -41.23 14.88
CA ALA A 4 1.36 -40.32 14.24
C ALA A 4 0.53 -39.26 13.49
N MET A 5 0.71 -38.00 13.86
CA MET A 5 0.11 -36.85 13.22
C MET A 5 1.01 -36.40 12.07
N LEU A 6 0.55 -36.62 10.85
CA LEU A 6 1.24 -36.24 9.62
C LEU A 6 0.92 -34.76 9.35
N CYS A 7 1.92 -33.87 9.57
CA CYS A 7 1.82 -32.48 9.11
C CYS A 7 2.08 -32.43 7.59
N VAL A 8 1.04 -32.19 6.82
CA VAL A 8 1.15 -31.88 5.40
C VAL A 8 1.35 -30.38 5.26
N SER A 9 2.58 -29.97 4.98
CA SER A 9 2.91 -28.58 4.62
C SER A 9 2.46 -28.34 3.18
N ALA A 10 1.33 -27.65 3.00
CA ALA A 10 0.92 -27.17 1.70
C ALA A 10 1.70 -25.91 1.35
N SER A 11 2.74 -26.06 0.52
CA SER A 11 3.43 -24.95 -0.11
C SER A 11 2.50 -24.33 -1.18
N LEU A 12 1.87 -23.20 -0.88
CA LEU A 12 1.18 -22.38 -1.89
C LEU A 12 2.25 -21.72 -2.77
N LEU A 13 2.52 -22.34 -3.90
CA LEU A 13 3.14 -21.68 -5.04
C LEU A 13 2.08 -20.70 -5.60
N ALA A 14 2.30 -19.41 -5.38
CA ALA A 14 1.55 -18.36 -6.08
C ALA A 14 1.88 -18.45 -7.57
N ALA A 15 1.05 -19.16 -8.31
CA ALA A 15 1.06 -19.13 -9.75
C ALA A 15 0.55 -17.75 -10.19
N CYS A 16 1.47 -16.87 -10.65
CA CYS A 16 1.11 -15.74 -11.49
C CYS A 16 0.40 -16.32 -12.72
N ALA A 17 -0.92 -16.31 -12.72
CA ALA A 17 -1.70 -16.64 -13.89
C ALA A 17 -1.44 -15.55 -14.93
N SER A 18 -0.48 -15.78 -15.82
CA SER A 18 -0.37 -15.07 -17.08
C SER A 18 -1.68 -15.33 -17.84
N ALA A 19 -2.37 -14.24 -18.20
CA ALA A 19 -3.51 -14.34 -19.12
C ALA A 19 -3.12 -15.17 -20.35
N PRO A 20 -4.03 -16.01 -20.88
CA PRO A 20 -3.70 -16.83 -22.01
C PRO A 20 -3.26 -15.93 -23.16
N VAL A 21 -2.00 -16.08 -23.57
CA VAL A 21 -1.50 -15.49 -24.79
C VAL A 21 -2.26 -16.19 -25.92
N ALA A 22 -3.19 -15.47 -26.55
CA ALA A 22 -3.82 -15.96 -27.77
C ALA A 22 -2.70 -16.35 -28.74
N GLU A 23 -2.67 -17.62 -29.14
CA GLU A 23 -1.73 -18.10 -30.15
C GLU A 23 -1.89 -17.24 -31.43
N ALA A 24 -0.89 -16.41 -31.67
CA ALA A 24 -0.87 -15.55 -32.83
C ALA A 24 -0.50 -16.41 -34.04
N GLU A 25 -1.36 -16.39 -35.07
CA GLU A 25 -1.10 -17.03 -36.34
C GLU A 25 0.28 -16.62 -36.89
N THR A 26 1.04 -17.60 -37.34
CA THR A 26 2.39 -17.40 -37.93
C THR A 26 2.32 -16.43 -39.13
N GLY A 27 3.02 -15.30 -39.01
CA GLY A 27 3.10 -14.29 -40.08
C GLY A 27 2.33 -12.99 -39.82
N THR A 28 1.90 -12.73 -38.59
CA THR A 28 1.17 -11.50 -38.21
C THR A 28 2.02 -10.54 -37.38
N VAL A 29 1.65 -9.26 -37.41
CA VAL A 29 2.09 -8.25 -36.45
C VAL A 29 1.11 -8.28 -35.29
N HIS A 30 1.63 -8.14 -34.08
CA HIS A 30 0.80 -8.07 -32.86
C HIS A 30 1.27 -6.96 -31.95
N ALA A 31 0.36 -6.48 -31.12
CA ALA A 31 0.68 -5.52 -30.06
C ALA A 31 -0.10 -5.90 -28.79
N VAL A 32 0.59 -5.92 -27.66
CA VAL A 32 0.02 -6.37 -26.38
C VAL A 32 0.51 -5.50 -25.24
N ALA A 33 -0.38 -5.16 -24.32
CA ALA A 33 0.00 -4.55 -23.05
C ALA A 33 0.61 -5.62 -22.14
N LYS A 34 1.85 -5.42 -21.69
CA LYS A 34 2.60 -6.41 -20.90
C LYS A 34 2.48 -6.18 -19.39
N ARG A 35 2.81 -4.97 -18.96
CA ARG A 35 2.89 -4.61 -17.55
C ARG A 35 2.86 -3.11 -17.34
N VAL A 36 2.71 -2.71 -16.08
CA VAL A 36 2.94 -1.34 -15.63
C VAL A 36 4.22 -1.31 -14.80
N GLU A 37 5.11 -0.39 -15.12
CA GLU A 37 6.29 -0.09 -14.32
C GLU A 37 6.02 1.19 -13.50
N PRO A 38 5.89 1.10 -12.17
CA PRO A 38 5.69 2.27 -11.35
C PRO A 38 6.99 3.10 -11.29
N ALA A 39 6.92 4.37 -11.69
CA ALA A 39 8.00 5.32 -11.48
C ALA A 39 7.85 6.01 -10.11
N ARG A 40 6.59 6.30 -9.72
CA ARG A 40 6.22 6.86 -8.43
C ARG A 40 4.75 6.53 -8.16
N ALA A 41 4.52 5.73 -7.15
CA ALA A 41 3.18 5.55 -6.60
C ALA A 41 3.18 6.16 -5.20
N ASP A 42 2.37 7.18 -4.96
CA ASP A 42 2.16 7.74 -3.63
C ASP A 42 0.65 7.77 -3.33
N PHE A 43 0.26 8.16 -2.12
CA PHE A 43 -1.15 8.18 -1.71
C PHE A 43 -2.01 9.24 -2.43
N ARG A 44 -1.47 10.03 -3.34
CA ARG A 44 -2.21 11.02 -4.13
C ARG A 44 -2.43 10.60 -5.56
N GLN A 45 -1.41 9.98 -6.15
CA GLN A 45 -1.40 9.67 -7.58
C GLN A 45 -0.51 8.47 -7.88
N PHE A 46 -0.85 7.82 -8.96
CA PHE A 46 0.05 6.89 -9.63
C PHE A 46 0.75 7.61 -10.77
N LYS A 47 2.05 7.42 -10.88
CA LYS A 47 2.87 7.76 -12.06
C LYS A 47 3.69 6.56 -12.44
N GLY A 48 3.68 6.20 -13.72
CA GLY A 48 4.43 5.05 -14.21
C GLY A 48 4.53 5.03 -15.71
N ALA A 49 4.95 3.91 -16.22
CA ALA A 49 4.97 3.62 -17.65
C ALA A 49 4.17 2.34 -17.91
N LEU A 50 3.28 2.41 -18.87
CA LEU A 50 2.65 1.26 -19.48
C LEU A 50 3.62 0.67 -20.51
N ILE A 51 3.96 -0.59 -20.35
CA ILE A 51 4.83 -1.31 -21.30
C ILE A 51 3.97 -2.04 -22.30
N VAL A 52 4.11 -1.65 -23.57
CA VAL A 52 3.44 -2.28 -24.70
C VAL A 52 4.48 -3.00 -25.56
N GLY A 53 4.31 -4.30 -25.70
CA GLY A 53 5.10 -5.12 -26.61
C GLY A 53 4.50 -5.06 -28.02
N VAL A 54 5.33 -4.77 -29.02
CA VAL A 54 4.96 -4.81 -30.42
C VAL A 54 5.86 -5.83 -31.11
N GLY A 55 5.26 -6.88 -31.68
CA GLY A 55 6.02 -7.97 -32.30
C GLY A 55 5.74 -8.07 -33.79
N ASN A 56 6.80 -8.39 -34.56
CA ASN A 56 6.74 -8.63 -35.99
C ASN A 56 7.06 -10.10 -36.28
N ARG A 57 6.03 -10.88 -36.57
CA ARG A 57 6.20 -12.28 -37.04
C ARG A 57 6.10 -12.44 -38.55
N THR A 58 6.08 -11.33 -39.30
CA THR A 58 6.11 -11.37 -40.76
C THR A 58 7.54 -11.54 -41.26
N GLN A 59 7.70 -11.93 -42.52
CA GLN A 59 9.03 -12.11 -43.12
C GLN A 59 9.72 -10.79 -43.46
N LYS A 60 9.03 -9.66 -43.44
CA LYS A 60 9.55 -8.34 -43.81
C LYS A 60 9.68 -7.44 -42.59
N SER A 61 10.73 -6.64 -42.56
CA SER A 61 10.87 -5.56 -41.59
C SER A 61 9.65 -4.62 -41.59
N LYS A 62 9.25 -4.14 -40.43
CA LYS A 62 8.14 -3.20 -40.21
C LYS A 62 8.59 -2.03 -39.37
N THR A 63 8.08 -0.86 -39.67
CA THR A 63 8.28 0.33 -38.82
C THR A 63 7.17 0.43 -37.78
N VAL A 64 7.50 0.82 -36.56
CA VAL A 64 6.54 1.10 -35.51
C VAL A 64 6.27 2.61 -35.47
N GLY A 65 5.02 2.99 -35.72
CA GLY A 65 4.57 4.38 -35.77
C GLY A 65 3.87 4.83 -34.49
N ALA A 66 2.73 5.49 -34.68
CA ALA A 66 1.94 6.03 -33.58
C ALA A 66 1.25 4.93 -32.75
N ILE A 67 1.04 5.22 -31.47
CA ILE A 67 0.26 4.40 -30.54
C ILE A 67 -0.76 5.28 -29.84
N GLU A 68 -1.99 4.79 -29.76
CA GLU A 68 -3.05 5.46 -29.02
C GLU A 68 -3.82 4.42 -28.21
N LEU A 69 -3.85 4.61 -26.87
CA LEU A 69 -4.49 3.71 -25.94
C LEU A 69 -5.42 4.50 -25.03
N SER A 70 -6.59 3.95 -24.78
CA SER A 70 -7.49 4.33 -23.69
C SER A 70 -7.25 3.38 -22.54
N VAL A 71 -6.92 3.90 -21.37
CA VAL A 71 -6.64 3.16 -20.14
C VAL A 71 -7.68 3.54 -19.10
N VAL A 72 -8.41 2.57 -18.57
CA VAL A 72 -9.44 2.78 -17.55
C VAL A 72 -9.04 2.05 -16.28
N PRO A 73 -8.58 2.77 -15.23
CA PRO A 73 -8.36 2.18 -13.92
C PRO A 73 -9.70 1.79 -13.28
N GLN A 74 -9.87 0.52 -12.96
CA GLN A 74 -11.12 0.01 -12.38
C GLN A 74 -11.21 0.30 -10.88
N GLY A 75 -12.42 0.65 -10.41
CA GLY A 75 -12.68 0.89 -8.99
C GLY A 75 -12.19 2.23 -8.43
N VAL A 76 -11.51 3.06 -9.23
CA VAL A 76 -11.00 4.38 -8.80
C VAL A 76 -11.91 5.55 -9.18
N GLY A 77 -12.99 5.30 -9.91
CA GLY A 77 -13.88 6.35 -10.39
C GLY A 77 -13.22 7.33 -11.38
N ALA A 78 -12.03 6.96 -11.91
CA ALA A 78 -11.32 7.78 -12.87
C ALA A 78 -11.92 7.61 -14.28
N GLU A 79 -11.94 8.70 -15.03
CA GLU A 79 -12.26 8.66 -16.44
C GLU A 79 -11.17 7.93 -17.24
N ALA A 80 -11.51 7.53 -18.46
CA ALA A 80 -10.57 6.92 -19.38
C ALA A 80 -9.40 7.88 -19.68
N ILE A 81 -8.17 7.39 -19.48
CA ILE A 81 -6.95 8.13 -19.74
C ILE A 81 -6.48 7.80 -21.14
N VAL A 82 -6.44 8.79 -22.02
CA VAL A 82 -5.93 8.62 -23.37
C VAL A 82 -4.41 8.82 -23.37
N ILE A 83 -3.69 7.76 -23.69
CA ILE A 83 -2.23 7.77 -23.80
C ILE A 83 -1.85 7.75 -25.29
N LYS A 84 -1.02 8.70 -25.67
CA LYS A 84 -0.44 8.75 -27.02
C LYS A 84 1.07 8.59 -26.95
N GLY A 85 1.60 7.80 -27.84
CA GLY A 85 3.03 7.55 -27.96
C GLY A 85 3.42 7.26 -29.41
N SER A 86 4.69 7.04 -29.62
CA SER A 86 5.23 6.67 -30.92
C SER A 86 6.43 5.76 -30.76
N GLY A 87 6.55 4.77 -31.64
CA GLY A 87 7.75 3.97 -31.78
C GLY A 87 8.89 4.70 -32.51
N GLN A 88 8.74 6.02 -32.79
CA GLN A 88 9.73 6.88 -33.41
C GLN A 88 10.25 6.36 -34.76
N GLY A 89 9.48 5.52 -35.46
CA GLY A 89 9.88 4.91 -36.71
C GLY A 89 10.93 3.80 -36.57
N GLU A 90 11.10 3.24 -35.36
CA GLU A 90 12.01 2.11 -35.16
C GLU A 90 11.64 0.94 -36.08
N SER A 91 12.67 0.35 -36.69
CA SER A 91 12.53 -0.83 -37.56
C SER A 91 12.47 -2.08 -36.69
N LEU A 92 11.45 -2.88 -36.93
CA LEU A 92 11.21 -4.15 -36.28
C LEU A 92 11.41 -5.28 -37.25
N GLU A 93 12.55 -5.96 -37.15
CA GLU A 93 12.89 -7.07 -38.03
C GLU A 93 11.98 -8.29 -37.82
N SER A 94 12.01 -9.23 -38.74
CA SER A 94 11.27 -10.48 -38.62
C SER A 94 11.63 -11.23 -37.33
N GLY A 95 10.64 -11.63 -36.58
CA GLY A 95 10.79 -12.34 -35.30
C GLY A 95 11.18 -11.44 -34.12
N GLN A 96 11.39 -10.15 -34.32
CA GLN A 96 11.70 -9.22 -33.23
C GLN A 96 10.46 -8.71 -32.50
N GLU A 97 10.68 -8.31 -31.27
CA GLU A 97 9.71 -7.62 -30.41
C GLU A 97 10.35 -6.37 -29.82
N LEU A 98 9.62 -5.27 -29.85
CA LEU A 98 10.00 -3.98 -29.26
C LEU A 98 9.10 -3.67 -28.06
N GLU A 99 9.68 -3.28 -26.93
CA GLU A 99 8.95 -2.76 -25.78
C GLU A 99 8.92 -1.23 -25.80
N LEU A 100 7.73 -0.69 -25.83
CA LEU A 100 7.49 0.75 -25.80
C LEU A 100 7.02 1.17 -24.42
N LYS A 101 7.65 2.20 -23.85
CA LYS A 101 7.31 2.79 -22.55
C LYS A 101 6.42 4.00 -22.76
N LEU A 102 5.15 3.88 -22.40
CA LEU A 102 4.16 4.94 -22.51
C LEU A 102 3.88 5.54 -21.14
N PRO A 103 4.13 6.83 -20.89
CA PRO A 103 3.88 7.43 -19.59
C PRO A 103 2.40 7.42 -19.27
N VAL A 104 2.07 7.05 -18.02
CA VAL A 104 0.70 7.04 -17.52
C VAL A 104 0.65 7.67 -16.13
N THR A 105 -0.38 8.48 -15.91
CA THR A 105 -0.62 9.12 -14.62
C THR A 105 -2.12 9.19 -14.36
N TRP A 106 -2.54 8.85 -13.11
CA TRP A 106 -3.89 9.10 -12.63
C TRP A 106 -3.89 9.51 -11.17
N GLN A 107 -4.97 10.16 -10.74
CA GLN A 107 -5.20 10.51 -9.35
C GLN A 107 -5.97 9.39 -8.67
N TRP A 108 -5.66 9.12 -7.40
CA TRP A 108 -6.48 8.26 -6.56
C TRP A 108 -7.77 8.97 -6.15
N PRO A 109 -8.81 8.23 -5.74
CA PRO A 109 -10.02 8.85 -5.20
C PRO A 109 -9.70 9.81 -4.06
N THR A 110 -10.38 10.95 -4.03
CA THR A 110 -10.24 11.93 -2.94
C THR A 110 -11.13 11.61 -1.76
N ASP A 111 -12.20 10.82 -1.99
CA ASP A 111 -13.03 10.29 -0.92
C ASP A 111 -12.30 9.19 -0.14
N SER A 112 -12.14 9.43 1.17
CA SER A 112 -11.34 8.57 2.04
C SER A 112 -11.90 7.15 2.15
N ALA A 113 -13.23 6.97 2.18
CA ALA A 113 -13.85 5.65 2.33
C ALA A 113 -13.65 4.80 1.06
N THR A 114 -13.91 5.38 -0.12
CA THR A 114 -13.66 4.72 -1.40
C THR A 114 -12.18 4.35 -1.55
N TYR A 115 -11.29 5.26 -1.17
CA TYR A 115 -9.85 5.01 -1.27
C TYR A 115 -9.38 3.93 -0.30
N LEU A 116 -9.84 3.93 0.96
CA LEU A 116 -9.53 2.86 1.91
C LEU A 116 -10.01 1.49 1.43
N THR A 117 -11.21 1.43 0.84
CA THR A 117 -11.72 0.19 0.24
C THR A 117 -10.80 -0.29 -0.90
N LEU A 118 -10.32 0.63 -1.73
CA LEU A 118 -9.38 0.33 -2.79
C LEU A 118 -8.05 -0.21 -2.24
N LEU A 119 -7.51 0.42 -1.19
CA LEU A 119 -6.24 0.05 -0.55
C LEU A 119 -6.28 -1.30 0.19
N GLN A 120 -7.45 -1.89 0.39
CA GLN A 120 -7.58 -3.27 0.86
C GLN A 120 -7.21 -4.30 -0.22
N GLY A 121 -7.17 -3.88 -1.49
CA GLY A 121 -6.68 -4.68 -2.59
C GLY A 121 -5.16 -4.61 -2.74
N GLU A 122 -4.59 -5.52 -3.51
CA GLU A 122 -3.15 -5.52 -3.82
C GLU A 122 -2.82 -4.68 -5.06
N SER A 123 -3.79 -4.49 -5.94
CA SER A 123 -3.59 -3.85 -7.24
C SER A 123 -4.89 -3.33 -7.84
N VAL A 124 -4.77 -2.37 -8.75
CA VAL A 124 -5.86 -1.85 -9.57
C VAL A 124 -5.81 -2.51 -10.95
N PRO A 125 -6.88 -3.17 -11.39
CA PRO A 125 -7.00 -3.61 -12.76
C PRO A 125 -7.08 -2.40 -13.71
N LEU A 126 -6.31 -2.41 -14.78
CA LEU A 126 -6.35 -1.43 -15.85
C LEU A 126 -6.92 -2.09 -17.10
N GLU A 127 -8.05 -1.64 -17.55
CA GLU A 127 -8.57 -2.04 -18.87
C GLU A 127 -7.99 -1.16 -19.95
N LEU A 128 -7.50 -1.80 -21.01
CA LEU A 128 -6.83 -1.13 -22.13
C LEU A 128 -7.53 -1.45 -23.44
N LYS A 129 -7.74 -0.40 -24.24
CA LYS A 129 -8.26 -0.50 -25.60
C LYS A 129 -7.59 0.54 -26.47
N GLY A 130 -7.17 0.14 -27.66
CA GLY A 130 -6.57 1.08 -28.61
C GLY A 130 -5.90 0.39 -29.77
N TRP A 131 -4.86 1.01 -30.30
CA TRP A 131 -4.12 0.51 -31.44
C TRP A 131 -2.67 1.00 -31.44
N ALA A 132 -1.82 0.22 -32.10
CA ALA A 132 -0.46 0.60 -32.47
C ALA A 132 -0.34 0.55 -34.01
N GLU A 133 0.35 1.51 -34.59
CA GLU A 133 0.66 1.50 -36.02
C GLU A 133 1.93 0.69 -36.28
N VAL A 134 1.81 -0.35 -37.11
CA VAL A 134 2.95 -1.20 -37.48
C VAL A 134 2.94 -1.43 -38.99
N GLY A 135 3.99 -0.96 -39.68
CA GLY A 135 4.07 -1.01 -41.12
C GLY A 135 2.92 -0.29 -41.82
N GLY A 136 2.47 0.85 -41.29
CA GLY A 136 1.37 1.65 -41.81
C GLY A 136 -0.04 1.08 -41.56
N LYS A 137 -0.16 0.00 -40.77
CA LYS A 137 -1.45 -0.61 -40.41
C LYS A 137 -1.73 -0.48 -38.91
N ARG A 138 -2.97 -0.22 -38.55
CA ARG A 138 -3.42 -0.21 -37.15
C ARG A 138 -3.62 -1.64 -36.67
N VAL A 139 -2.85 -2.00 -35.64
CA VAL A 139 -2.92 -3.27 -34.92
C VAL A 139 -3.64 -3.01 -33.59
N PRO A 140 -4.73 -3.72 -33.29
CA PRO A 140 -5.46 -3.50 -32.05
C PRO A 140 -4.59 -3.88 -30.84
N VAL A 141 -4.71 -3.07 -29.77
CA VAL A 141 -4.17 -3.36 -28.44
C VAL A 141 -5.34 -3.41 -27.47
N GLN A 142 -5.54 -4.54 -26.85
CA GLN A 142 -6.59 -4.70 -25.82
C GLN A 142 -6.12 -5.67 -24.76
N GLY A 143 -6.63 -5.51 -23.56
CA GLY A 143 -6.30 -6.39 -22.45
C GLY A 143 -6.57 -5.77 -21.09
N SER A 144 -6.23 -6.53 -20.07
CA SER A 144 -6.24 -6.07 -18.68
C SER A 144 -4.89 -6.38 -18.04
N ILE A 145 -4.32 -5.38 -17.39
CA ILE A 145 -3.09 -5.52 -16.60
C ILE A 145 -3.32 -4.94 -15.22
N LYS A 146 -2.42 -5.20 -14.27
CA LYS A 146 -2.53 -4.72 -12.90
C LYS A 146 -1.51 -3.63 -12.62
N ALA A 147 -1.95 -2.55 -11.96
CA ALA A 147 -1.08 -1.54 -11.40
C ALA A 147 -1.01 -1.69 -9.88
N PRO A 148 0.19 -1.59 -9.28
CA PRO A 148 0.31 -1.71 -7.83
C PRO A 148 -0.34 -0.55 -7.10
N LEU A 149 -0.92 -0.85 -5.93
CA LEU A 149 -1.43 0.14 -4.99
C LEU A 149 -0.35 0.52 -3.96
N PRO A 150 -0.44 1.72 -3.37
CA PRO A 150 0.28 2.01 -2.14
C PRO A 150 -0.19 1.08 -1.02
N VAL A 151 0.74 0.66 -0.16
CA VAL A 151 0.44 -0.16 1.01
C VAL A 151 0.18 0.75 2.20
N LEU A 152 -0.91 0.49 2.93
CA LEU A 152 -1.16 1.19 4.19
C LEU A 152 -0.02 0.90 5.17
N PRO A 153 0.49 1.90 5.91
CA PRO A 153 1.52 1.65 6.91
C PRO A 153 0.97 0.76 8.02
N GLU A 154 1.81 -0.13 8.49
CA GLU A 154 1.54 -0.90 9.70
C GLU A 154 1.75 0.00 10.92
N VAL A 155 0.79 0.01 11.83
CA VAL A 155 0.86 0.75 13.10
C VAL A 155 0.76 -0.27 14.23
N LYS A 156 1.69 -0.22 15.18
CA LYS A 156 1.68 -1.11 16.35
C LYS A 156 2.23 -0.41 17.59
N VAL A 157 1.82 -0.83 18.77
CA VAL A 157 2.49 -0.49 20.01
C VAL A 157 3.72 -1.39 20.13
N ARG A 158 4.89 -0.77 20.17
CA ARG A 158 6.18 -1.47 20.29
C ARG A 158 6.55 -1.75 21.72
N HIS A 159 6.37 -0.74 22.56
CA HIS A 159 6.75 -0.77 23.97
C HIS A 159 5.89 0.20 24.76
N VAL A 160 5.68 -0.12 26.05
CA VAL A 160 5.13 0.82 27.01
C VAL A 160 6.08 0.86 28.19
N GLU A 161 6.61 2.05 28.45
CA GLU A 161 7.48 2.31 29.59
C GLU A 161 6.65 2.97 30.70
N ALA A 162 6.87 2.50 31.92
CA ALA A 162 6.28 3.12 33.11
C ALA A 162 7.42 3.61 34.02
N THR A 163 7.39 4.89 34.34
CA THR A 163 8.31 5.49 35.31
C THR A 163 7.52 6.08 36.47
N ARG A 164 8.13 6.13 37.63
CA ARG A 164 7.53 6.63 38.86
C ARG A 164 8.37 7.76 39.43
N GLU A 165 7.75 8.87 39.73
CA GLU A 165 8.36 9.94 40.53
C GLU A 165 8.03 9.78 42.02
N GLY A 166 9.04 9.44 42.81
CA GLY A 166 9.19 9.59 44.27
C GLY A 166 8.07 9.09 45.17
N ASP A 167 6.81 9.39 44.89
CA ASP A 167 5.67 8.97 45.67
C ASP A 167 4.67 8.17 44.81
N LEU A 168 3.78 7.39 45.51
CA LEU A 168 2.78 6.53 44.85
C LEU A 168 1.59 7.32 44.24
N SER A 169 1.68 8.65 44.17
CA SER A 169 0.59 9.50 43.72
C SER A 169 0.59 9.71 42.19
N LYS A 170 1.75 9.56 41.54
CA LYS A 170 1.91 9.79 40.12
C LYS A 170 2.77 8.71 39.48
N ALA A 171 2.42 8.36 38.25
CA ALA A 171 3.23 7.52 37.37
C ALA A 171 3.18 8.08 35.95
N ASP A 172 4.32 8.15 35.31
CA ASP A 172 4.43 8.53 33.92
C ASP A 172 4.48 7.29 33.05
N LEU A 173 3.66 7.28 32.01
CA LEU A 173 3.62 6.24 31.00
C LEU A 173 4.07 6.81 29.66
N THR A 174 4.89 6.08 28.95
CA THR A 174 5.24 6.42 27.57
C THR A 174 4.90 5.25 26.66
N PHE A 175 3.94 5.45 25.76
CA PHE A 175 3.65 4.50 24.70
C PHE A 175 4.54 4.77 23.49
N GLU A 176 5.31 3.79 23.08
CA GLU A 176 6.05 3.79 21.82
C GLU A 176 5.18 3.20 20.72
N ILE A 177 4.67 4.05 19.83
CA ILE A 177 3.88 3.64 18.67
C ILE A 177 4.80 3.61 17.45
N GLU A 178 5.04 2.43 16.91
CA GLU A 178 5.80 2.26 15.68
C GLU A 178 4.89 2.37 14.47
N VAL A 179 5.30 3.19 13.50
CA VAL A 179 4.68 3.30 12.18
C VAL A 179 5.68 2.77 11.15
N LYS A 180 5.37 1.64 10.53
CA LYS A 180 6.22 1.01 9.51
C LYS A 180 5.69 1.30 8.11
N ASN A 181 6.57 1.77 7.24
CA ASN A 181 6.27 2.11 5.86
C ASN A 181 6.93 1.13 4.90
N ASP A 182 6.18 0.17 4.38
CA ASP A 182 6.67 -0.81 3.41
C ASP A 182 6.63 -0.31 1.94
N ASN A 183 6.21 0.94 1.72
CA ASN A 183 6.22 1.53 0.39
C ASN A 183 7.65 1.90 -0.07
N PRO A 184 7.93 1.88 -1.38
CA PRO A 184 9.20 2.34 -1.95
C PRO A 184 9.35 3.87 -1.96
N PHE A 185 8.46 4.60 -1.30
CA PHE A 185 8.45 6.05 -1.18
C PHE A 185 8.16 6.48 0.27
N ALA A 186 8.59 7.69 0.62
CA ALA A 186 8.32 8.25 1.95
C ALA A 186 6.85 8.65 2.10
N ILE A 187 6.27 8.32 3.26
CA ILE A 187 4.91 8.76 3.64
C ILE A 187 4.97 9.95 4.59
N LYS A 188 3.89 10.71 4.63
CA LYS A 188 3.70 11.83 5.56
C LYS A 188 2.50 11.55 6.44
N VAL A 189 2.77 11.26 7.71
CA VAL A 189 1.75 11.18 8.75
C VAL A 189 1.50 12.60 9.24
N LYS A 190 0.34 13.16 8.92
CA LYS A 190 0.03 14.57 9.22
C LYS A 190 -0.52 14.75 10.62
N LYS A 191 -1.25 13.75 11.11
CA LYS A 191 -1.96 13.83 12.37
C LYS A 191 -2.28 12.41 12.84
N VAL A 192 -2.00 12.14 14.09
CA VAL A 192 -2.48 10.93 14.78
C VAL A 192 -3.33 11.41 15.94
N MET A 193 -4.60 11.05 15.92
CA MET A 193 -5.53 11.30 17.01
C MET A 193 -6.03 9.99 17.54
N GLY A 194 -6.17 9.88 18.86
CA GLY A 194 -6.66 8.64 19.41
C GLY A 194 -7.03 8.71 20.87
N THR A 195 -7.65 7.62 21.29
CA THR A 195 -7.98 7.29 22.66
C THR A 195 -7.15 6.10 23.09
N ILE A 196 -6.47 6.20 24.20
CA ILE A 196 -5.71 5.12 24.80
C ILE A 196 -6.45 4.69 26.07
N VAL A 197 -6.82 3.43 26.13
CA VAL A 197 -7.51 2.79 27.25
C VAL A 197 -6.58 1.74 27.85
N LEU A 198 -6.42 1.74 29.17
CA LEU A 198 -5.65 0.76 29.90
C LEU A 198 -6.56 0.13 30.97
N GLU A 199 -6.71 -1.21 30.95
CA GLU A 199 -7.62 -1.91 31.87
C GLU A 199 -9.00 -1.26 31.94
N GLU A 200 -9.63 -0.95 30.80
CA GLU A 200 -10.93 -0.27 30.67
C GLU A 200 -10.96 1.20 31.16
N VAL A 201 -9.83 1.77 31.58
CA VAL A 201 -9.74 3.17 31.97
C VAL A 201 -9.23 3.99 30.81
N PRO A 202 -9.99 4.99 30.32
CA PRO A 202 -9.47 5.91 29.33
C PRO A 202 -8.38 6.77 29.95
N MET A 203 -7.17 6.66 29.41
CA MET A 203 -6.00 7.45 29.85
C MET A 203 -5.94 8.77 29.08
N VAL A 204 -6.23 8.69 27.80
CA VAL A 204 -6.23 9.82 26.87
C VAL A 204 -7.44 9.64 25.96
N THR A 205 -8.23 10.71 25.76
CA THR A 205 -9.43 10.67 24.91
C THR A 205 -9.31 11.74 23.84
N ASP A 206 -9.47 11.32 22.55
CA ASP A 206 -9.46 12.20 21.38
C ASP A 206 -8.29 13.21 21.34
N HIS A 207 -7.14 12.77 21.82
CA HIS A 207 -5.96 13.61 21.94
C HIS A 207 -5.10 13.56 20.67
N LEU A 208 -4.42 14.67 20.37
CA LEU A 208 -3.40 14.71 19.34
C LEU A 208 -2.15 13.97 19.86
N ILE A 209 -1.96 12.74 19.39
CA ILE A 209 -0.85 11.88 19.77
C ILE A 209 0.45 12.34 19.12
N SER A 210 0.38 12.71 17.84
CA SER A 210 1.53 13.22 17.10
C SER A 210 1.11 14.24 16.04
N GLY A 211 2.01 15.17 15.77
CA GLY A 211 1.90 16.12 14.69
C GLY A 211 2.42 15.55 13.36
N PHE A 212 3.18 16.38 12.64
CA PHE A 212 3.69 16.02 11.32
C PHE A 212 4.96 15.17 11.40
N GLU A 213 4.86 13.90 10.95
CA GLU A 213 5.98 12.97 10.88
C GLU A 213 6.21 12.49 9.46
N LYS A 214 7.49 12.31 9.09
CA LYS A 214 7.89 11.74 7.82
C LYS A 214 8.55 10.38 8.05
N VAL A 215 7.96 9.33 7.50
CA VAL A 215 8.51 7.97 7.53
C VAL A 215 9.13 7.66 6.18
N ALA A 216 10.42 7.40 6.15
CA ALA A 216 11.15 7.12 4.92
C ALA A 216 10.68 5.81 4.25
N ALA A 217 11.02 5.62 2.98
CA ALA A 217 10.74 4.40 2.24
C ALA A 217 11.37 3.17 2.92
N GLY A 218 10.59 2.10 3.08
CA GLY A 218 11.06 0.84 3.66
C GLY A 218 11.57 0.96 5.11
N SER A 219 11.13 1.98 5.87
CA SER A 219 11.61 2.22 7.23
C SER A 219 10.46 2.30 8.24
N SER A 220 10.83 2.26 9.53
CA SER A 220 9.92 2.52 10.65
C SER A 220 10.26 3.84 11.31
N HIS A 221 9.26 4.44 11.95
CA HIS A 221 9.39 5.60 12.83
C HIS A 221 8.64 5.34 14.13
N VAL A 222 9.24 5.71 15.25
CA VAL A 222 8.64 5.55 16.59
C VAL A 222 8.14 6.90 17.06
N ILE A 223 6.88 6.93 17.47
CA ILE A 223 6.20 8.08 18.06
C ILE A 223 6.06 7.81 19.55
N ASN A 224 6.64 8.66 20.37
CA ASN A 224 6.52 8.58 21.82
C ASN A 224 5.30 9.38 22.28
N VAL A 225 4.41 8.73 23.01
CA VAL A 225 3.19 9.32 23.56
C VAL A 225 3.30 9.32 25.08
N PRO A 226 3.76 10.42 25.67
CA PRO A 226 3.82 10.55 27.12
C PRO A 226 2.43 10.78 27.70
N MET A 227 2.16 10.17 28.85
CA MET A 227 0.91 10.31 29.61
C MET A 227 1.21 10.30 31.10
N GLU A 228 0.54 11.18 31.83
CA GLU A 228 0.61 11.22 33.30
C GLU A 228 -0.62 10.49 33.87
N MET A 229 -0.38 9.58 34.80
CA MET A 229 -1.42 8.96 35.64
C MET A 229 -1.35 9.58 37.04
N ASP A 230 -2.41 10.23 37.46
CA ASP A 230 -2.52 10.72 38.84
C ASP A 230 -3.42 9.84 39.70
N SER A 231 -3.15 9.84 41.03
CA SER A 231 -3.89 9.06 41.99
C SER A 231 -5.30 9.59 42.27
N GLU A 232 -5.61 10.83 41.91
CA GLU A 232 -6.95 11.39 42.18
C GLU A 232 -7.95 10.86 41.17
N THR A 233 -7.56 10.78 39.92
CA THR A 233 -8.38 10.28 38.81
C THR A 233 -8.42 8.75 38.75
N HIS A 234 -7.33 8.08 39.15
CA HIS A 234 -7.13 6.65 38.91
C HIS A 234 -6.92 5.80 40.19
N LYS A 235 -7.26 6.33 41.37
CA LYS A 235 -6.92 5.81 42.71
C LYS A 235 -6.89 4.31 42.95
N LYS A 236 -7.88 3.56 42.50
CA LYS A 236 -7.94 2.11 42.75
C LYS A 236 -7.09 1.32 41.76
N LYS A 237 -7.06 1.76 40.50
CA LYS A 237 -6.35 1.06 39.43
C LYS A 237 -4.86 1.39 39.40
N LEU A 238 -4.47 2.63 39.73
CA LEU A 238 -3.07 2.99 39.90
C LEU A 238 -2.35 2.09 40.91
N LYS A 239 -2.99 1.78 42.05
CA LYS A 239 -2.42 0.87 43.04
C LYS A 239 -2.22 -0.56 42.56
N SER A 240 -3.09 -1.06 41.67
CA SER A 240 -2.89 -2.38 41.05
C SER A 240 -1.78 -2.34 40.01
N LEU A 241 -1.69 -1.27 39.20
CA LEU A 241 -0.64 -1.03 38.23
C LEU A 241 0.74 -0.94 38.88
N LEU A 242 0.84 -0.26 40.02
CA LEU A 242 2.09 -0.09 40.78
C LEU A 242 2.59 -1.36 41.49
N ARG A 243 1.76 -2.42 41.53
CA ARG A 243 2.20 -3.73 42.04
C ARG A 243 2.88 -4.61 40.98
N GLY A 244 3.02 -4.09 39.76
CA GLY A 244 3.45 -4.86 38.63
C GLY A 244 2.35 -5.77 38.08
N GLY A 245 2.60 -6.33 36.92
CA GLY A 245 1.69 -7.27 36.28
C GLY A 245 1.50 -7.01 34.79
N ILE A 246 0.63 -7.82 34.18
CA ILE A 246 0.25 -7.69 32.78
C ILE A 246 -1.07 -6.93 32.72
N LEU A 247 -1.10 -5.88 31.89
CA LEU A 247 -2.27 -5.04 31.69
C LEU A 247 -2.68 -5.02 30.21
N ALA A 248 -3.97 -5.14 30.00
CA ALA A 248 -4.53 -4.99 28.65
C ALA A 248 -4.59 -3.52 28.26
N TYR A 249 -4.21 -3.21 27.02
CA TYR A 249 -4.41 -1.88 26.44
C TYR A 249 -5.24 -1.94 25.16
N LYS A 250 -5.93 -0.84 24.88
CA LYS A 250 -6.59 -0.58 23.60
C LYS A 250 -6.26 0.83 23.13
N VAL A 251 -5.79 0.95 21.87
CA VAL A 251 -5.56 2.22 21.20
C VAL A 251 -6.50 2.31 20.01
N THR A 252 -7.43 3.27 20.05
CA THR A 252 -8.37 3.52 18.95
C THR A 252 -8.19 4.94 18.44
N GLY A 253 -8.37 5.14 17.15
CA GLY A 253 -8.21 6.48 16.59
C GLY A 253 -8.09 6.51 15.09
N ILE A 254 -7.49 7.59 14.59
CA ILE A 254 -7.21 7.80 13.18
C ILE A 254 -5.79 8.35 12.98
N ALA A 255 -5.09 7.81 12.00
CA ALA A 255 -3.86 8.39 11.46
C ALA A 255 -4.16 9.03 10.11
N ARG A 256 -3.96 10.35 9.98
CA ARG A 256 -4.10 11.04 8.69
C ARG A 256 -2.81 10.94 7.91
N ILE A 257 -2.81 10.09 6.88
CA ILE A 257 -1.68 9.87 5.99
C ILE A 257 -1.98 10.56 4.67
N HIS A 258 -1.24 11.64 4.37
CA HIS A 258 -1.56 12.56 3.29
C HIS A 258 -3.00 13.13 3.40
N HIS A 259 -3.96 12.56 2.68
CA HIS A 259 -5.39 12.95 2.69
C HIS A 259 -6.30 11.79 3.11
N VAL A 260 -5.73 10.65 3.47
CA VAL A 260 -6.45 9.43 3.86
C VAL A 260 -6.49 9.32 5.38
N ASP A 261 -7.66 9.11 5.92
CA ASP A 261 -7.86 8.80 7.33
C ASP A 261 -7.83 7.29 7.54
N VAL A 262 -6.71 6.80 8.05
CA VAL A 262 -6.49 5.38 8.34
C VAL A 262 -6.96 5.11 9.77
N PRO A 263 -7.93 4.20 9.98
CA PRO A 263 -8.36 3.85 11.32
C PRO A 263 -7.25 3.11 12.07
N ILE A 264 -7.15 3.39 13.36
CA ILE A 264 -6.28 2.70 14.31
C ILE A 264 -7.20 1.96 15.28
N ASP A 265 -7.04 0.65 15.40
CA ASP A 265 -7.71 -0.19 16.40
C ASP A 265 -6.71 -1.28 16.80
N LEU A 266 -5.94 -0.99 17.85
CA LEU A 266 -4.88 -1.86 18.36
C LEU A 266 -5.23 -2.30 19.76
N THR A 267 -5.04 -3.58 20.03
CA THR A 267 -5.16 -4.18 21.36
C THR A 267 -3.91 -4.98 21.66
N GLY A 268 -3.55 -5.06 22.91
CA GLY A 268 -2.41 -5.86 23.35
C GLY A 268 -2.28 -5.84 24.85
N GLU A 269 -1.17 -6.38 25.30
CA GLU A 269 -0.81 -6.45 26.72
C GLU A 269 0.55 -5.78 26.93
N VAL A 270 0.72 -5.17 28.07
CA VAL A 270 1.97 -4.58 28.52
C VAL A 270 2.32 -5.10 29.91
N THR A 271 3.59 -5.45 30.10
CA THR A 271 4.11 -5.85 31.40
C THR A 271 4.64 -4.63 32.13
N PHE A 272 4.06 -4.33 33.27
CA PHE A 272 4.57 -3.31 34.17
C PHE A 272 5.58 -3.94 35.15
N PRO A 273 6.74 -3.32 35.34
CA PRO A 273 7.69 -3.80 36.34
C PRO A 273 7.11 -3.65 37.75
N GLU A 274 7.49 -4.55 38.65
CA GLU A 274 7.24 -4.36 40.08
C GLU A 274 8.08 -3.19 40.62
N PHE A 275 7.47 -2.27 41.33
CA PHE A 275 8.15 -1.12 41.94
C PHE A 275 8.36 -1.29 43.45
#